data_d3a8cd3cb07528d619cab1d60a1972ed
#
_entry.id   d3a8cd3cb07528d619cab1d60a1972ed
#
_cell.length_a   1.000
_cell.length_b   1.000
_cell.length_c   1.000
_cell.angle_alpha   90.00
_cell.angle_beta   90.00
_cell.angle_gamma   90.00
#
_symmetry.space_group_name_H-M   'P 1'
#
loop_
_entity.id
_entity.type
_entity.pdbx_description
1 polymer ?
#
loop_
_entity_poly.entity_id
_entity_poly.type
_entity_poly.pdbx_seq_one_letter_code
_entity_poly.pdbx_strand_id
1 'polypeptide(L)'
;MKKLLLICILLAVTNSFVSFAQKRQKYEFKRNLPVYADSLIADLTYPMAWGNSDIRDFGAWRKAARQKVFDCMLMPPPAPANGFEPKILFEEQRDGYKARKIEIRLSKYYTVPAYVLIPDGKGPFPAVNCLHDHGAHLFIGKEKVIRPLACEDSTVIRDADDWLKGYEGQYFGDYLAKNGYVVFSADAPMWGERGQMEGPRRDRYDMIAGNMMMYGIDLSAYMTYDDIAGTEFLAQMPEVDASRIGCTGWSMGAYRAWMLSALSDRIKAGAAVCWMVTTDEQMSFKYDRTENGGFANCLPGLRRWLDYPHVASIACPKAMLFINGTQDKLFPVAGVKKAFRIMHDTWESQNVGDKLETELWDMPHSCDKRSQERVLTFFKRHL
;
A
#
# COMPACT_ATOMS: atom_id res chain seq x y z
N MET A 1 24.25 -35.22 -72.92
CA MET A 1 24.02 -33.80 -72.57
C MET A 1 22.67 -33.53 -71.90
N LYS A 2 21.54 -34.11 -72.28
CA LYS A 2 20.23 -33.86 -71.66
C LYS A 2 20.10 -34.37 -70.22
N LYS A 3 20.77 -35.44 -69.81
CA LYS A 3 20.71 -35.97 -68.41
C LYS A 3 21.52 -35.14 -67.41
N LEU A 4 22.60 -34.47 -67.85
CA LEU A 4 23.41 -33.63 -66.99
C LEU A 4 22.71 -32.29 -66.68
N LEU A 5 21.93 -31.78 -67.62
CA LEU A 5 21.15 -30.54 -67.43
C LEU A 5 20.00 -30.71 -66.42
N LEU A 6 19.40 -31.92 -66.42
CA LEU A 6 18.31 -32.21 -65.49
C LEU A 6 18.79 -32.33 -64.01
N ILE A 7 20.00 -32.85 -63.80
CA ILE A 7 20.62 -32.97 -62.47
C ILE A 7 21.02 -31.60 -61.92
N CYS A 8 21.52 -30.70 -62.78
CA CYS A 8 21.85 -29.34 -62.35
C CYS A 8 20.60 -28.49 -62.02
N ILE A 9 19.49 -28.72 -62.73
CA ILE A 9 18.22 -28.02 -62.41
C ILE A 9 17.60 -28.58 -61.12
N LEU A 10 17.69 -29.90 -60.87
CA LEU A 10 17.23 -30.48 -59.61
C LEU A 10 18.08 -30.01 -58.41
N LEU A 11 19.39 -29.88 -58.56
CA LEU A 11 20.29 -29.36 -57.50
C LEU A 11 20.10 -27.86 -57.28
N ALA A 12 19.75 -27.07 -58.31
CA ALA A 12 19.45 -25.66 -58.17
C ALA A 12 18.06 -25.42 -57.51
N VAL A 13 17.08 -26.31 -57.70
CA VAL A 13 15.77 -26.22 -57.08
C VAL A 13 15.79 -26.70 -55.62
N THR A 14 16.66 -27.65 -55.27
CA THR A 14 16.78 -28.10 -53.88
C THR A 14 17.55 -27.13 -52.99
N ASN A 15 18.40 -26.27 -53.57
CA ASN A 15 19.05 -25.21 -52.79
C ASN A 15 18.21 -23.91 -52.62
N SER A 16 17.07 -23.79 -53.31
CA SER A 16 16.19 -22.63 -53.19
C SER A 16 15.14 -22.77 -52.09
N PHE A 17 15.08 -23.94 -51.44
CA PHE A 17 14.29 -24.16 -50.24
C PHE A 17 15.13 -24.26 -48.96
N VAL A 18 16.22 -23.53 -48.85
CA VAL A 18 16.71 -23.10 -47.57
C VAL A 18 15.71 -22.05 -47.08
N SER A 19 14.62 -22.55 -46.53
CA SER A 19 13.68 -21.80 -45.76
C SER A 19 14.46 -20.81 -44.88
N PHE A 20 14.34 -19.54 -45.18
CA PHE A 20 14.47 -18.51 -44.18
C PHE A 20 13.34 -18.74 -43.17
N ALA A 21 13.46 -19.77 -42.37
CA ALA A 21 12.82 -19.80 -41.09
C ALA A 21 13.44 -18.63 -40.34
N GLN A 22 12.90 -17.45 -40.60
CA GLN A 22 13.14 -16.27 -39.81
C GLN A 22 12.96 -16.75 -38.38
N LYS A 23 14.08 -16.92 -37.62
CA LYS A 23 14.00 -17.30 -36.21
C LYS A 23 13.03 -16.29 -35.62
N ARG A 24 11.82 -16.74 -35.29
CA ARG A 24 10.86 -15.89 -34.56
C ARG A 24 11.64 -15.34 -33.40
N GLN A 25 11.81 -14.02 -33.37
CA GLN A 25 12.46 -13.35 -32.30
C GLN A 25 11.62 -13.70 -31.05
N LYS A 26 12.16 -14.57 -30.18
CA LYS A 26 11.47 -14.91 -28.95
C LYS A 26 11.53 -13.68 -28.09
N TYR A 27 10.41 -12.99 -27.93
CA TYR A 27 10.25 -12.06 -26.82
C TYR A 27 10.39 -12.89 -25.56
N GLU A 28 11.44 -12.64 -24.81
CA GLU A 28 11.72 -13.36 -23.60
C GLU A 28 11.05 -12.66 -22.43
N PHE A 29 10.18 -13.40 -21.73
CA PHE A 29 9.62 -12.99 -20.45
C PHE A 29 10.24 -13.88 -19.38
N LYS A 30 10.73 -13.28 -18.33
CA LYS A 30 11.07 -13.99 -17.11
C LYS A 30 9.99 -13.70 -16.08
N ARG A 31 9.28 -14.73 -15.71
CA ARG A 31 8.23 -14.72 -14.68
C ARG A 31 7.24 -13.55 -14.83
N ASN A 32 7.55 -12.38 -14.32
CA ASN A 32 6.61 -11.25 -14.22
C ASN A 32 6.91 -10.07 -15.16
N LEU A 33 8.07 -10.05 -15.83
CA LEU A 33 8.49 -8.94 -16.68
C LEU A 33 9.06 -9.39 -18.02
N PRO A 34 8.92 -8.57 -19.09
CA PRO A 34 9.68 -8.74 -20.32
C PRO A 34 11.17 -8.43 -20.10
N VAL A 35 12.07 -9.10 -20.85
CA VAL A 35 13.53 -8.95 -20.69
C VAL A 35 14.03 -7.51 -20.82
N TYR A 36 13.37 -6.69 -21.63
CA TYR A 36 13.76 -5.29 -21.80
C TYR A 36 13.35 -4.38 -20.60
N ALA A 37 12.64 -4.91 -19.60
CA ALA A 37 12.19 -4.09 -18.47
C ALA A 37 13.36 -3.50 -17.68
N ASP A 38 14.49 -4.21 -17.55
CA ASP A 38 15.68 -3.67 -16.88
C ASP A 38 16.22 -2.42 -17.60
N SER A 39 16.16 -2.39 -18.94
CA SER A 39 16.53 -1.18 -19.72
C SER A 39 15.56 -0.04 -19.47
N LEU A 40 14.24 -0.32 -19.47
CA LEU A 40 13.22 0.69 -19.14
C LEU A 40 13.42 1.28 -17.75
N ILE A 41 13.73 0.42 -16.75
CA ILE A 41 13.98 0.86 -15.39
C ILE A 41 15.24 1.73 -15.30
N ALA A 42 16.30 1.37 -16.03
CA ALA A 42 17.55 2.13 -16.05
C ALA A 42 17.39 3.54 -16.66
N ASP A 43 16.44 3.74 -17.55
CA ASP A 43 16.14 5.03 -18.20
C ASP A 43 15.27 5.95 -17.32
N LEU A 44 14.77 5.49 -16.15
CA LEU A 44 13.94 6.29 -15.26
C LEU A 44 14.80 7.33 -14.52
N THR A 45 14.48 8.59 -14.70
CA THR A 45 15.21 9.73 -14.08
C THR A 45 14.47 10.32 -12.87
N TYR A 46 13.22 9.95 -12.65
CA TYR A 46 12.36 10.47 -11.57
C TYR A 46 12.36 12.01 -11.48
N PRO A 47 11.91 12.72 -12.55
CA PRO A 47 12.07 14.18 -12.65
C PRO A 47 11.27 14.97 -11.62
N MET A 48 10.34 14.33 -10.90
CA MET A 48 9.60 14.96 -9.80
C MET A 48 10.17 14.62 -8.40
N ALA A 49 11.25 13.83 -8.32
CA ALA A 49 11.92 13.59 -7.04
C ALA A 49 12.59 14.86 -6.49
N TRP A 50 12.62 15.01 -5.16
CA TRP A 50 13.37 16.10 -4.53
C TRP A 50 14.85 15.97 -4.89
N GLY A 51 15.45 17.04 -5.33
CA GLY A 51 16.84 17.06 -5.82
C GLY A 51 16.97 16.86 -7.34
N ASN A 52 16.05 16.11 -7.99
CA ASN A 52 16.01 15.98 -9.48
C ASN A 52 15.11 17.03 -10.13
N SER A 53 14.08 17.48 -9.41
CA SER A 53 13.15 18.51 -9.86
C SER A 53 13.84 19.87 -10.02
N ASP A 54 13.37 20.67 -10.98
CA ASP A 54 13.77 22.08 -11.13
C ASP A 54 13.17 23.00 -10.04
N ILE A 55 12.21 22.52 -9.26
CA ILE A 55 11.57 23.26 -8.17
C ILE A 55 12.50 23.24 -6.95
N ARG A 56 13.01 24.42 -6.55
CA ARG A 56 13.99 24.55 -5.45
C ARG A 56 13.36 24.88 -4.11
N ASP A 57 12.17 25.46 -4.07
CA ASP A 57 11.40 25.66 -2.85
C ASP A 57 10.74 24.34 -2.42
N PHE A 58 11.02 23.88 -1.21
CA PHE A 58 10.52 22.58 -0.74
C PHE A 58 8.99 22.54 -0.62
N GLY A 59 8.38 23.64 -0.18
CA GLY A 59 6.91 23.71 -0.07
C GLY A 59 6.22 23.64 -1.43
N ALA A 60 6.77 24.36 -2.41
CA ALA A 60 6.28 24.33 -3.79
C ALA A 60 6.51 22.95 -4.43
N TRP A 61 7.69 22.34 -4.22
CA TRP A 61 7.98 20.98 -4.67
C TRP A 61 7.00 19.97 -4.07
N ARG A 62 6.82 19.99 -2.77
CA ARG A 62 5.91 19.07 -2.06
C ARG A 62 4.48 19.17 -2.60
N LYS A 63 4.01 20.37 -2.89
CA LYS A 63 2.69 20.61 -3.52
C LYS A 63 2.65 20.03 -4.94
N ALA A 64 3.66 20.28 -5.76
CA ALA A 64 3.74 19.79 -7.14
C ALA A 64 3.88 18.27 -7.21
N ALA A 65 4.74 17.68 -6.36
CA ALA A 65 4.92 16.24 -6.29
C ALA A 65 3.64 15.52 -5.83
N ARG A 66 2.95 16.06 -4.80
CA ARG A 66 1.64 15.56 -4.35
C ARG A 66 0.61 15.63 -5.48
N GLN A 67 0.53 16.74 -6.19
CA GLN A 67 -0.37 16.88 -7.34
C GLN A 67 -0.05 15.85 -8.41
N LYS A 68 1.24 15.58 -8.69
CA LYS A 68 1.64 14.56 -9.66
C LYS A 68 1.18 13.15 -9.25
N VAL A 69 1.20 12.81 -7.95
CA VAL A 69 0.62 11.55 -7.48
C VAL A 69 -0.88 11.52 -7.75
N PHE A 70 -1.63 12.59 -7.42
CA PHE A 70 -3.06 12.66 -7.73
C PHE A 70 -3.35 12.60 -9.24
N ASP A 71 -2.53 13.19 -10.09
CA ASP A 71 -2.67 13.09 -11.55
C ASP A 71 -2.54 11.64 -12.06
N CYS A 72 -1.77 10.79 -11.34
CA CYS A 72 -1.63 9.36 -11.64
C CYS A 72 -2.73 8.50 -11.01
N MET A 73 -3.49 9.06 -10.07
CA MET A 73 -4.54 8.34 -9.33
C MET A 73 -5.89 8.39 -10.04
N LEU A 74 -5.97 8.38 -11.32
CA LEU A 74 -7.21 8.34 -12.09
C LEU A 74 -8.41 9.07 -11.41
N MET A 75 -9.64 8.71 -11.74
CA MET A 75 -10.83 9.43 -11.28
C MET A 75 -11.13 9.18 -9.78
N PRO A 76 -11.18 10.25 -8.93
CA PRO A 76 -11.58 10.09 -7.53
C PRO A 76 -13.06 9.71 -7.42
N PRO A 77 -13.45 8.92 -6.41
CA PRO A 77 -14.85 8.73 -6.07
C PRO A 77 -15.51 10.08 -5.73
N PRO A 78 -16.72 10.36 -6.21
CA PRO A 78 -17.40 11.60 -5.87
C PRO A 78 -17.73 11.67 -4.37
N ALA A 79 -17.43 12.79 -3.75
CA ALA A 79 -17.67 13.02 -2.33
C ALA A 79 -19.16 12.85 -1.96
N PRO A 80 -19.47 12.44 -0.72
CA PRO A 80 -20.85 12.36 -0.24
C PRO A 80 -21.44 13.78 -0.09
N ALA A 81 -22.71 13.94 -0.46
CA ALA A 81 -23.37 15.26 -0.45
C ALA A 81 -23.64 15.80 0.97
N ASN A 82 -23.93 14.91 1.93
CA ASN A 82 -24.37 15.28 3.29
C ASN A 82 -23.35 14.90 4.38
N GLY A 83 -22.06 14.74 4.03
CA GLY A 83 -21.03 14.27 4.94
C GLY A 83 -21.07 12.74 5.13
N PHE A 84 -20.41 12.25 6.19
CA PHE A 84 -20.15 10.82 6.37
C PHE A 84 -21.34 9.99 6.87
N GLU A 85 -22.38 10.61 7.41
CA GLU A 85 -23.63 9.97 7.89
C GLU A 85 -23.37 8.67 8.69
N PRO A 86 -22.57 8.72 9.78
CA PRO A 86 -22.17 7.49 10.48
C PRO A 86 -23.36 6.82 11.15
N LYS A 87 -23.46 5.49 11.01
CA LYS A 87 -24.40 4.64 11.70
C LYS A 87 -23.66 3.67 12.60
N ILE A 88 -23.97 3.63 13.90
CA ILE A 88 -23.50 2.57 14.78
C ILE A 88 -24.38 1.34 14.54
N LEU A 89 -23.77 0.26 14.08
CA LEU A 89 -24.44 -1.01 13.81
C LEU A 89 -24.38 -1.92 15.03
N PHE A 90 -23.28 -1.86 15.78
CA PHE A 90 -23.08 -2.62 17.01
C PHE A 90 -22.07 -1.91 17.92
N GLU A 91 -22.23 -2.07 19.23
CA GLU A 91 -21.31 -1.53 20.23
C GLU A 91 -21.13 -2.54 21.37
N GLU A 92 -19.92 -2.72 21.84
CA GLU A 92 -19.59 -3.52 23.01
C GLU A 92 -18.51 -2.86 23.84
N GLN A 93 -18.57 -3.10 25.17
CA GLN A 93 -17.49 -2.70 26.07
C GLN A 93 -16.43 -3.79 26.11
N ARG A 94 -15.18 -3.41 26.04
CA ARG A 94 -14.01 -4.25 26.20
C ARG A 94 -13.13 -3.76 27.36
N ASP A 95 -12.12 -4.51 27.71
CA ASP A 95 -11.18 -4.15 28.75
C ASP A 95 -10.37 -2.90 28.39
N GLY A 96 -10.74 -1.75 28.96
CA GLY A 96 -10.09 -0.46 28.78
C GLY A 96 -10.55 0.38 27.58
N TYR A 97 -11.54 -0.09 26.79
CA TYR A 97 -12.05 0.67 25.64
C TYR A 97 -13.40 0.14 25.16
N LYS A 98 -14.12 0.98 24.45
CA LYS A 98 -15.36 0.66 23.74
C LYS A 98 -15.07 0.32 22.29
N ALA A 99 -15.67 -0.74 21.76
CA ALA A 99 -15.57 -1.14 20.36
C ALA A 99 -16.90 -0.94 19.64
N ARG A 100 -16.88 -0.31 18.48
CA ARG A 100 -18.03 -0.07 17.61
C ARG A 100 -17.81 -0.66 16.23
N LYS A 101 -18.83 -1.33 15.70
CA LYS A 101 -19.01 -1.54 14.26
C LYS A 101 -19.86 -0.40 13.74
N ILE A 102 -19.38 0.30 12.75
CA ILE A 102 -20.07 1.42 12.13
C ILE A 102 -20.17 1.25 10.62
N GLU A 103 -21.11 1.92 10.00
CA GLU A 103 -21.17 2.15 8.57
C GLU A 103 -21.03 3.64 8.32
N ILE A 104 -20.16 4.04 7.41
CA ILE A 104 -19.92 5.43 7.04
C ILE A 104 -20.01 5.61 5.52
N ARG A 105 -20.49 6.76 5.09
CA ARG A 105 -20.59 7.12 3.67
C ARG A 105 -19.29 7.81 3.24
N LEU A 106 -18.43 7.09 2.51
CA LEU A 106 -17.19 7.67 1.97
C LEU A 106 -17.37 8.29 0.58
N SER A 107 -18.43 7.90 -0.14
CA SER A 107 -18.73 8.42 -1.47
C SER A 107 -20.23 8.61 -1.64
N LYS A 108 -20.63 9.45 -2.63
CA LYS A 108 -22.01 9.54 -3.09
C LYS A 108 -22.61 8.15 -3.41
N TYR A 109 -21.79 7.18 -3.83
CA TYR A 109 -22.26 5.93 -4.37
C TYR A 109 -22.21 4.76 -3.39
N TYR A 110 -21.44 4.85 -2.30
CA TYR A 110 -21.27 3.73 -1.39
C TYR A 110 -21.03 4.14 0.07
N THR A 111 -21.37 3.23 0.96
CA THR A 111 -21.00 3.21 2.36
C THR A 111 -19.94 2.15 2.61
N VAL A 112 -19.20 2.30 3.72
CA VAL A 112 -18.09 1.41 4.07
C VAL A 112 -18.25 0.95 5.51
N PRO A 113 -18.19 -0.36 5.77
CA PRO A 113 -18.13 -0.88 7.13
C PRO A 113 -16.75 -0.60 7.74
N ALA A 114 -16.74 -0.21 9.00
CA ALA A 114 -15.52 0.07 9.75
C ALA A 114 -15.66 -0.30 11.22
N TYR A 115 -14.53 -0.51 11.87
CA TYR A 115 -14.44 -0.59 13.32
C TYR A 115 -13.83 0.69 13.88
N VAL A 116 -14.37 1.10 15.04
CA VAL A 116 -13.85 2.19 15.85
C VAL A 116 -13.65 1.69 17.27
N LEU A 117 -12.44 1.86 17.80
CA LEU A 117 -12.13 1.61 19.20
C LEU A 117 -11.91 2.95 19.90
N ILE A 118 -12.56 3.15 21.04
CA ILE A 118 -12.53 4.40 21.80
C ILE A 118 -12.05 4.10 23.20
N PRO A 119 -10.89 4.59 23.65
CA PRO A 119 -10.39 4.37 25.00
C PRO A 119 -11.38 4.84 26.07
N ASP A 120 -11.39 4.15 27.20
CA ASP A 120 -12.11 4.62 28.37
C ASP A 120 -11.45 5.89 28.94
N GLY A 121 -12.24 6.78 29.53
CA GLY A 121 -11.76 8.02 30.14
C GLY A 121 -12.28 9.28 29.48
N LYS A 122 -11.60 10.39 29.77
CA LYS A 122 -11.99 11.71 29.29
C LYS A 122 -11.12 12.14 28.08
N GLY A 123 -11.70 12.10 26.89
CA GLY A 123 -11.08 12.60 25.68
C GLY A 123 -11.02 14.15 25.57
N PRO A 124 -10.67 14.74 24.41
CA PRO A 124 -10.38 14.01 23.18
C PRO A 124 -9.02 13.30 23.20
N PHE A 125 -8.94 12.15 22.53
CA PHE A 125 -7.75 11.29 22.48
C PHE A 125 -6.97 11.48 21.18
N PRO A 126 -5.66 11.18 21.14
CA PRO A 126 -4.96 10.96 19.89
C PRO A 126 -5.60 9.79 19.14
N ALA A 127 -5.48 9.78 17.81
CA ALA A 127 -6.13 8.76 17.00
C ALA A 127 -5.19 8.13 15.97
N VAL A 128 -5.48 6.90 15.57
CA VAL A 128 -4.73 6.16 14.57
C VAL A 128 -5.67 5.53 13.54
N ASN A 129 -5.46 5.85 12.26
CA ASN A 129 -6.02 5.06 11.16
C ASN A 129 -5.15 3.81 10.99
N CYS A 130 -5.67 2.64 11.40
CA CYS A 130 -4.98 1.36 11.38
C CYS A 130 -5.36 0.57 10.13
N LEU A 131 -4.45 0.50 9.17
CA LEU A 131 -4.69 0.02 7.82
C LEU A 131 -4.30 -1.46 7.71
N HIS A 132 -5.25 -2.33 7.35
CA HIS A 132 -5.01 -3.77 7.26
C HIS A 132 -4.13 -4.16 6.06
N ASP A 133 -3.49 -5.31 6.15
CA ASP A 133 -2.63 -5.90 5.14
C ASP A 133 -3.41 -6.58 3.99
N HIS A 134 -2.69 -6.93 2.91
CA HIS A 134 -3.22 -7.69 1.77
C HIS A 134 -3.39 -9.17 2.13
N GLY A 135 -2.28 -9.81 2.48
CA GLY A 135 -2.17 -11.20 2.88
C GLY A 135 -2.57 -12.24 1.84
N ALA A 136 -2.92 -11.84 0.62
CA ALA A 136 -3.62 -12.66 -0.36
C ALA A 136 -4.89 -13.33 0.21
N HIS A 137 -5.46 -12.74 1.28
CA HIS A 137 -6.61 -13.22 2.02
C HIS A 137 -7.65 -12.11 2.09
N LEU A 138 -8.68 -12.18 1.21
CA LEU A 138 -9.63 -11.10 0.99
C LEU A 138 -10.93 -11.27 1.82
N PHE A 139 -11.11 -12.44 2.46
CA PHE A 139 -12.32 -12.74 3.23
C PHE A 139 -12.49 -11.83 4.44
N ILE A 140 -11.40 -11.41 5.07
CA ILE A 140 -11.38 -10.45 6.17
C ILE A 140 -10.53 -9.21 5.80
N GLY A 141 -10.88 -8.06 6.34
CA GLY A 141 -10.19 -6.78 6.15
C GLY A 141 -9.79 -6.15 7.47
N LYS A 142 -10.66 -5.31 8.03
CA LYS A 142 -10.48 -4.65 9.34
C LYS A 142 -10.29 -5.64 10.50
N GLU A 143 -10.81 -6.85 10.37
CA GLU A 143 -10.68 -7.94 11.33
C GLU A 143 -9.25 -8.49 11.44
N LYS A 144 -8.37 -8.17 10.50
CA LYS A 144 -6.95 -8.52 10.58
C LYS A 144 -6.21 -7.72 11.65
N VAL A 145 -6.65 -6.49 11.90
CA VAL A 145 -5.97 -5.55 12.80
C VAL A 145 -6.76 -5.22 14.05
N ILE A 146 -8.08 -5.43 14.05
CA ILE A 146 -8.97 -5.25 15.21
C ILE A 146 -9.72 -6.54 15.46
N ARG A 147 -9.75 -7.00 16.72
CA ARG A 147 -10.50 -8.18 17.11
C ARG A 147 -11.96 -8.06 16.67
N PRO A 148 -12.51 -9.04 15.95
CA PRO A 148 -13.91 -9.05 15.56
C PRO A 148 -14.85 -8.77 16.73
N LEU A 149 -15.95 -8.06 16.49
CA LEU A 149 -16.96 -7.81 17.49
C LEU A 149 -17.89 -9.04 17.65
N ALA A 150 -18.57 -9.14 18.78
CA ALA A 150 -19.43 -10.28 19.10
C ALA A 150 -20.62 -10.45 18.12
N CYS A 151 -20.92 -9.46 17.31
CA CYS A 151 -21.94 -9.53 16.26
C CYS A 151 -21.46 -10.18 14.96
N GLU A 152 -20.16 -10.49 14.82
CA GLU A 152 -19.62 -11.08 13.60
C GLU A 152 -19.92 -12.59 13.52
N ASP A 153 -19.98 -13.10 12.30
CA ASP A 153 -20.14 -14.54 12.07
C ASP A 153 -18.93 -15.32 12.63
N SER A 154 -19.20 -16.50 13.15
CA SER A 154 -18.17 -17.38 13.72
C SER A 154 -17.05 -17.73 12.74
N THR A 155 -17.33 -17.73 11.45
CA THR A 155 -16.34 -17.95 10.39
C THR A 155 -15.37 -16.78 10.29
N VAL A 156 -15.88 -15.54 10.38
CA VAL A 156 -15.06 -14.32 10.39
C VAL A 156 -14.17 -14.29 11.64
N ILE A 157 -14.73 -14.62 12.81
CA ILE A 157 -13.99 -14.66 14.09
C ILE A 157 -12.83 -15.67 14.00
N ARG A 158 -13.13 -16.90 13.58
CA ARG A 158 -12.11 -17.95 13.45
C ARG A 158 -11.02 -17.58 12.46
N ASP A 159 -11.41 -17.00 11.33
CA ASP A 159 -10.49 -16.62 10.27
C ASP A 159 -9.55 -15.48 10.69
N ALA A 160 -10.09 -14.52 11.44
CA ALA A 160 -9.31 -13.44 12.04
C ALA A 160 -8.32 -13.97 13.11
N ASP A 161 -8.74 -14.90 13.96
CA ASP A 161 -7.86 -15.54 14.95
C ASP A 161 -6.74 -16.34 14.28
N ASP A 162 -7.04 -17.07 13.20
CA ASP A 162 -6.03 -17.78 12.41
C ASP A 162 -5.03 -16.81 11.73
N TRP A 163 -5.47 -15.58 11.41
CA TRP A 163 -4.62 -14.55 10.81
C TRP A 163 -3.64 -13.91 11.80
N LEU A 164 -3.94 -13.95 13.10
CA LEU A 164 -3.11 -13.34 14.15
C LEU A 164 -1.66 -13.86 14.21
N LYS A 165 -1.34 -14.99 13.59
CA LYS A 165 0.05 -15.49 13.51
C LYS A 165 1.01 -14.47 12.89
N GLY A 166 0.55 -13.66 11.92
CA GLY A 166 1.33 -12.58 11.31
C GLY A 166 1.57 -11.40 12.27
N TYR A 167 0.76 -11.30 13.31
CA TYR A 167 0.80 -10.29 14.36
C TYR A 167 1.23 -10.86 15.73
N GLU A 168 1.79 -12.07 15.73
CA GLU A 168 2.26 -12.77 16.94
C GLU A 168 1.16 -12.91 18.03
N GLY A 169 -0.07 -13.18 17.61
CA GLY A 169 -1.21 -13.39 18.51
C GLY A 169 -1.77 -12.13 19.15
N GLN A 170 -1.50 -10.94 18.62
CA GLN A 170 -1.99 -9.66 19.16
C GLN A 170 -2.67 -8.82 18.10
N TYR A 171 -3.94 -8.44 18.31
CA TYR A 171 -4.62 -7.47 17.47
C TYR A 171 -4.01 -6.08 17.66
N PHE A 172 -3.40 -5.55 16.63
CA PHE A 172 -2.63 -4.30 16.68
C PHE A 172 -3.51 -3.09 17.04
N GLY A 173 -4.72 -3.01 16.48
CA GLY A 173 -5.67 -1.94 16.82
C GLY A 173 -6.11 -1.98 18.28
N ASP A 174 -6.42 -3.17 18.80
CA ASP A 174 -6.79 -3.35 20.21
C ASP A 174 -5.63 -2.97 21.14
N TYR A 175 -4.39 -3.29 20.75
CA TYR A 175 -3.20 -2.88 21.50
C TYR A 175 -3.04 -1.36 21.58
N LEU A 176 -3.26 -0.64 20.46
CA LEU A 176 -3.24 0.82 20.44
C LEU A 176 -4.37 1.42 21.25
N ALA A 177 -5.59 0.87 21.16
CA ALA A 177 -6.75 1.35 21.94
C ALA A 177 -6.52 1.23 23.45
N LYS A 178 -5.98 0.10 23.92
CA LYS A 178 -5.58 -0.09 25.33
C LYS A 178 -4.48 0.89 25.78
N ASN A 179 -3.75 1.47 24.86
CA ASN A 179 -2.72 2.47 25.13
C ASN A 179 -3.19 3.92 24.91
N GLY A 180 -4.50 4.16 24.85
CA GLY A 180 -5.07 5.51 24.88
C GLY A 180 -5.28 6.17 23.51
N TYR A 181 -5.30 5.41 22.42
CA TYR A 181 -5.59 5.93 21.08
C TYR A 181 -7.00 5.55 20.63
N VAL A 182 -7.74 6.49 20.05
CA VAL A 182 -8.88 6.11 19.22
C VAL A 182 -8.33 5.41 17.98
N VAL A 183 -8.86 4.24 17.67
CA VAL A 183 -8.42 3.46 16.51
C VAL A 183 -9.57 3.33 15.52
N PHE A 184 -9.30 3.62 14.27
CA PHE A 184 -10.22 3.42 13.15
C PHE A 184 -9.61 2.44 12.16
N SER A 185 -10.41 1.51 11.68
CA SER A 185 -10.04 0.63 10.58
C SER A 185 -11.25 0.33 9.70
N ALA A 186 -11.14 0.58 8.41
CA ALA A 186 -12.16 0.25 7.42
C ALA A 186 -11.67 -0.84 6.47
N ASP A 187 -12.62 -1.62 5.93
CA ASP A 187 -12.30 -2.56 4.86
C ASP A 187 -11.86 -1.80 3.60
N ALA A 188 -10.72 -2.16 3.07
CA ALA A 188 -10.32 -1.72 1.73
C ALA A 188 -11.26 -2.31 0.66
N PRO A 189 -11.43 -1.66 -0.51
CA PRO A 189 -12.12 -2.27 -1.63
C PRO A 189 -11.57 -3.67 -1.93
N MET A 190 -12.41 -4.65 -2.10
CA MET A 190 -12.13 -6.09 -2.32
C MET A 190 -11.86 -6.91 -1.05
N TRP A 191 -11.76 -6.31 0.14
CA TRP A 191 -11.56 -7.02 1.40
C TRP A 191 -12.79 -6.98 2.30
N GLY A 192 -12.90 -7.99 3.17
CA GLY A 192 -13.95 -8.10 4.17
C GLY A 192 -15.35 -7.98 3.59
N GLU A 193 -16.20 -7.19 4.22
CA GLU A 193 -17.59 -6.96 3.78
C GLU A 193 -17.69 -6.17 2.45
N ARG A 194 -16.57 -5.65 1.92
CA ARG A 194 -16.47 -5.02 0.60
C ARG A 194 -15.95 -5.98 -0.47
N GLY A 195 -15.67 -7.23 -0.10
CA GLY A 195 -15.22 -8.29 -0.99
C GLY A 195 -16.36 -9.06 -1.62
N GLN A 196 -16.00 -10.13 -2.30
CA GLN A 196 -16.96 -11.08 -2.86
C GLN A 196 -17.28 -12.18 -1.84
N MET A 197 -18.56 -12.50 -1.67
CA MET A 197 -19.06 -13.50 -0.71
C MET A 197 -18.51 -14.93 -0.94
N GLU A 198 -18.00 -15.24 -2.13
CA GLU A 198 -17.57 -16.59 -2.52
C GLU A 198 -16.06 -16.87 -2.26
N GLY A 199 -15.46 -16.12 -1.37
CA GLY A 199 -14.05 -16.29 -0.97
C GLY A 199 -13.04 -15.63 -1.91
N PRO A 200 -11.79 -15.55 -1.45
CA PRO A 200 -10.75 -14.77 -2.12
C PRO A 200 -10.17 -15.57 -3.29
N ARG A 201 -10.63 -15.31 -4.48
CA ARG A 201 -9.97 -15.78 -5.69
C ARG A 201 -9.13 -14.66 -6.25
N ARG A 202 -7.83 -14.85 -6.31
CA ARG A 202 -6.89 -13.87 -6.85
C ARG A 202 -7.12 -13.57 -8.34
N ASP A 203 -7.55 -14.58 -9.10
CA ASP A 203 -7.95 -14.43 -10.50
C ASP A 203 -9.09 -13.43 -10.68
N ARG A 204 -10.08 -13.45 -9.77
CA ARG A 204 -11.18 -12.47 -9.78
C ARG A 204 -10.73 -11.10 -9.33
N TYR A 205 -9.85 -11.02 -8.34
CA TYR A 205 -9.26 -9.77 -7.87
C TYR A 205 -8.56 -9.02 -9.01
N ASP A 206 -7.65 -9.68 -9.71
CA ASP A 206 -6.91 -9.09 -10.83
C ASP A 206 -7.85 -8.71 -11.99
N MET A 207 -8.84 -9.54 -12.30
CA MET A 207 -9.86 -9.28 -13.32
C MET A 207 -10.70 -8.05 -12.96
N ILE A 208 -11.19 -7.96 -11.72
CA ILE A 208 -12.03 -6.84 -11.29
C ILE A 208 -11.22 -5.54 -11.30
N ALA A 209 -9.99 -5.56 -10.79
CA ALA A 209 -9.10 -4.39 -10.82
C ALA A 209 -8.84 -3.94 -12.26
N GLY A 210 -8.57 -4.87 -13.19
CA GLY A 210 -8.43 -4.57 -14.61
C GLY A 210 -9.70 -3.99 -15.23
N ASN A 211 -10.89 -4.53 -14.89
CA ASN A 211 -12.16 -4.00 -15.36
C ASN A 211 -12.43 -2.59 -14.82
N MET A 212 -12.09 -2.31 -13.56
CA MET A 212 -12.22 -0.97 -12.98
C MET A 212 -11.36 0.06 -13.72
N MET A 213 -10.15 -0.31 -14.12
CA MET A 213 -9.26 0.57 -14.89
C MET A 213 -9.86 0.99 -16.24
N MET A 214 -10.71 0.16 -16.87
CA MET A 214 -11.43 0.52 -18.10
C MET A 214 -12.38 1.71 -17.90
N TYR A 215 -12.82 1.94 -16.68
CA TYR A 215 -13.69 3.07 -16.29
C TYR A 215 -12.94 4.20 -15.60
N GLY A 216 -11.61 4.19 -15.65
CA GLY A 216 -10.78 5.23 -15.04
C GLY A 216 -10.67 5.10 -13.52
N ILE A 217 -10.86 3.91 -12.96
CA ILE A 217 -10.75 3.63 -11.53
C ILE A 217 -9.59 2.66 -11.31
N ASP A 218 -8.52 3.15 -10.71
CA ASP A 218 -7.39 2.32 -10.27
C ASP A 218 -7.63 1.83 -8.84
N LEU A 219 -7.37 0.55 -8.55
CA LEU A 219 -7.66 -0.03 -7.23
C LEU A 219 -6.80 0.59 -6.12
N SER A 220 -5.52 0.85 -6.37
CA SER A 220 -4.63 1.49 -5.41
C SER A 220 -5.06 2.93 -5.13
N ALA A 221 -5.47 3.66 -6.17
CA ALA A 221 -6.03 4.99 -6.04
C ALA A 221 -7.34 4.99 -5.25
N TYR A 222 -8.24 4.05 -5.55
CA TYR A 222 -9.52 3.91 -4.85
C TYR A 222 -9.31 3.68 -3.35
N MET A 223 -8.42 2.75 -2.96
CA MET A 223 -8.06 2.56 -1.55
C MET A 223 -7.52 3.84 -0.92
N THR A 224 -6.63 4.55 -1.61
CA THR A 224 -6.01 5.77 -1.10
C THR A 224 -7.03 6.88 -0.89
N TYR A 225 -7.99 7.06 -1.80
CA TYR A 225 -9.08 8.03 -1.62
C TYR A 225 -9.97 7.67 -0.42
N ASP A 226 -10.28 6.38 -0.24
CA ASP A 226 -11.04 5.91 0.93
C ASP A 226 -10.28 6.12 2.23
N ASP A 227 -8.97 5.90 2.25
CA ASP A 227 -8.11 6.13 3.42
C ASP A 227 -8.06 7.62 3.79
N ILE A 228 -7.99 8.51 2.79
CA ILE A 228 -8.07 9.96 2.98
C ILE A 228 -9.44 10.34 3.56
N ALA A 229 -10.54 9.86 2.96
CA ALA A 229 -11.90 10.15 3.41
C ALA A 229 -12.18 9.57 4.81
N GLY A 230 -11.73 8.35 5.09
CA GLY A 230 -11.82 7.72 6.43
C GLY A 230 -11.03 8.50 7.49
N THR A 231 -9.89 9.08 7.12
CA THR A 231 -9.11 9.95 8.02
C THR A 231 -9.82 11.29 8.26
N GLU A 232 -10.47 11.86 7.25
CA GLU A 232 -11.32 13.05 7.44
C GLU A 232 -12.53 12.79 8.33
N PHE A 233 -13.15 11.60 8.22
CA PHE A 233 -14.17 11.15 9.16
C PHE A 233 -13.62 11.05 10.59
N LEU A 234 -12.49 10.38 10.76
CA LEU A 234 -11.83 10.23 12.06
C LEU A 234 -11.56 11.59 12.73
N ALA A 235 -11.10 12.57 11.95
CA ALA A 235 -10.83 13.92 12.43
C ALA A 235 -12.08 14.71 12.87
N GLN A 236 -13.29 14.27 12.49
CA GLN A 236 -14.57 14.90 12.84
C GLN A 236 -15.25 14.21 14.06
N MET A 237 -14.69 13.10 14.54
CA MET A 237 -15.24 12.42 15.70
C MET A 237 -15.02 13.25 16.99
N PRO A 238 -16.04 13.40 17.84
CA PRO A 238 -15.92 14.20 19.07
C PRO A 238 -14.92 13.62 20.07
N GLU A 239 -14.64 12.32 20.00
CA GLU A 239 -13.67 11.63 20.85
C GLU A 239 -12.21 11.86 20.42
N VAL A 240 -11.97 12.44 19.23
CA VAL A 240 -10.65 12.55 18.59
C VAL A 240 -10.07 13.96 18.69
N ASP A 241 -8.83 14.04 19.11
CA ASP A 241 -8.01 15.25 18.93
C ASP A 241 -7.49 15.29 17.47
N ALA A 242 -8.15 16.09 16.64
CA ALA A 242 -7.84 16.21 15.23
C ALA A 242 -6.42 16.76 14.95
N SER A 243 -5.72 17.31 15.96
CA SER A 243 -4.33 17.74 15.84
C SER A 243 -3.32 16.61 16.07
N ARG A 244 -3.77 15.43 16.54
CA ARG A 244 -2.94 14.27 16.89
C ARG A 244 -3.45 13.00 16.22
N ILE A 245 -3.45 12.96 14.89
CA ILE A 245 -3.86 11.80 14.11
C ILE A 245 -2.65 11.19 13.43
N GLY A 246 -2.44 9.89 13.66
CA GLY A 246 -1.46 9.07 12.97
C GLY A 246 -2.09 8.02 12.07
N CYS A 247 -1.23 7.30 11.34
CA CYS A 247 -1.63 6.11 10.62
C CYS A 247 -0.55 5.04 10.67
N THR A 248 -0.95 3.78 10.64
CA THR A 248 -0.03 2.65 10.62
C THR A 248 -0.62 1.45 9.90
N GLY A 249 0.22 0.53 9.52
CA GLY A 249 -0.16 -0.76 8.98
C GLY A 249 1.04 -1.64 8.67
N TRP A 250 0.74 -2.91 8.38
CA TRP A 250 1.70 -3.91 7.95
C TRP A 250 1.49 -4.26 6.47
N SER A 251 2.58 -4.55 5.73
CA SER A 251 2.49 -4.99 4.33
C SER A 251 1.73 -3.98 3.46
N MET A 252 0.66 -4.35 2.77
CA MET A 252 -0.20 -3.40 2.05
C MET A 252 -0.71 -2.27 2.96
N GLY A 253 -0.99 -2.54 4.22
CA GLY A 253 -1.34 -1.51 5.20
C GLY A 253 -0.21 -0.50 5.42
N ALA A 254 1.04 -0.93 5.37
CA ALA A 254 2.20 -0.04 5.41
C ALA A 254 2.32 0.82 4.13
N TYR A 255 2.08 0.22 2.95
CA TYR A 255 1.95 0.95 1.69
C TYR A 255 0.90 2.07 1.80
N ARG A 256 -0.29 1.72 2.28
CA ARG A 256 -1.38 2.67 2.51
C ARG A 256 -0.99 3.76 3.52
N ALA A 257 -0.28 3.39 4.60
CA ALA A 257 0.12 4.33 5.66
C ALA A 257 1.10 5.41 5.17
N TRP A 258 2.15 5.05 4.44
CA TRP A 258 3.05 6.07 3.93
C TRP A 258 2.45 6.87 2.75
N MET A 259 1.61 6.24 1.92
CA MET A 259 0.84 6.94 0.89
C MET A 259 -0.11 7.98 1.52
N LEU A 260 -0.88 7.58 2.53
CA LEU A 260 -1.77 8.47 3.28
C LEU A 260 -0.98 9.61 3.97
N SER A 261 0.18 9.31 4.55
CA SER A 261 1.05 10.33 5.16
C SER A 261 1.54 11.36 4.15
N ALA A 262 1.84 10.94 2.92
CA ALA A 262 2.25 11.83 1.83
C ALA A 262 1.10 12.72 1.34
N LEU A 263 -0.13 12.20 1.30
CA LEU A 263 -1.26 12.83 0.60
C LEU A 263 -2.25 13.56 1.52
N SER A 264 -2.33 13.22 2.81
CA SER A 264 -3.26 13.85 3.77
C SER A 264 -2.54 14.72 4.79
N ASP A 265 -2.94 15.96 4.94
CA ASP A 265 -2.39 16.88 5.97
C ASP A 265 -2.95 16.60 7.38
N ARG A 266 -3.99 15.74 7.50
CA ARG A 266 -4.50 15.27 8.80
C ARG A 266 -3.48 14.42 9.53
N ILE A 267 -2.73 13.59 8.81
CA ILE A 267 -1.71 12.74 9.40
C ILE A 267 -0.53 13.58 9.91
N LYS A 268 -0.18 13.41 11.18
CA LYS A 268 0.94 14.06 11.86
C LYS A 268 2.14 13.12 12.01
N ALA A 269 1.88 11.83 12.22
CA ALA A 269 2.90 10.79 12.29
C ALA A 269 2.43 9.53 11.56
N GLY A 270 3.33 8.88 10.82
CA GLY A 270 3.04 7.64 10.09
C GLY A 270 4.05 6.55 10.41
N ALA A 271 3.57 5.30 10.55
CA ALA A 271 4.42 4.15 10.77
C ALA A 271 4.11 3.03 9.77
N ALA A 272 5.13 2.54 9.08
CA ALA A 272 5.03 1.55 8.01
C ALA A 272 5.86 0.31 8.34
N VAL A 273 5.21 -0.86 8.52
CA VAL A 273 5.88 -2.11 8.87
C VAL A 273 5.92 -3.02 7.65
N CYS A 274 7.13 -3.41 7.23
CA CYS A 274 7.40 -4.33 6.12
C CYS A 274 6.81 -3.88 4.77
N TRP A 275 6.96 -2.60 4.43
CA TRP A 275 6.70 -2.14 3.07
C TRP A 275 7.44 -0.84 2.75
N MET A 276 8.68 -0.94 2.29
CA MET A 276 9.42 0.13 1.60
C MET A 276 10.56 -0.47 0.80
N VAL A 277 10.73 -0.03 -0.45
CA VAL A 277 11.75 -0.52 -1.36
C VAL A 277 11.84 0.40 -2.58
N THR A 278 12.96 0.40 -3.31
CA THR A 278 13.00 0.98 -4.67
C THR A 278 12.48 -0.01 -5.71
N THR A 279 11.79 0.49 -6.72
CA THR A 279 11.17 -0.35 -7.77
C THR A 279 12.21 -1.08 -8.62
N ASP A 280 13.34 -0.45 -8.91
CA ASP A 280 14.42 -1.02 -9.70
C ASP A 280 15.02 -2.28 -9.06
N GLU A 281 15.12 -2.32 -7.73
CA GLU A 281 15.57 -3.52 -7.02
C GLU A 281 14.43 -4.54 -6.85
N GLN A 282 13.21 -4.11 -6.66
CA GLN A 282 12.07 -5.00 -6.43
C GLN A 282 11.63 -5.73 -7.70
N MET A 283 11.62 -5.05 -8.85
CA MET A 283 11.06 -5.54 -10.10
C MET A 283 12.11 -5.96 -11.13
N SER A 284 13.39 -5.94 -10.80
CA SER A 284 14.47 -6.33 -11.71
C SER A 284 14.52 -7.84 -11.92
N PHE A 285 15.08 -8.27 -13.06
CA PHE A 285 15.38 -9.68 -13.33
C PHE A 285 16.36 -10.28 -12.33
N LYS A 286 17.24 -9.47 -11.77
CA LYS A 286 18.16 -9.88 -10.73
C LYS A 286 17.44 -10.44 -9.51
N TYR A 287 16.30 -9.88 -9.17
CA TYR A 287 15.51 -10.32 -8.02
C TYR A 287 14.52 -11.42 -8.38
N ASP A 288 14.06 -11.46 -9.63
CA ASP A 288 13.25 -12.54 -10.22
C ASP A 288 12.01 -12.93 -9.38
N ARG A 289 11.27 -11.95 -8.86
CA ARG A 289 10.03 -12.20 -8.12
C ARG A 289 8.88 -12.57 -9.04
N THR A 290 8.06 -13.51 -8.60
CA THR A 290 6.82 -13.90 -9.30
C THR A 290 5.65 -12.99 -9.00
N GLU A 291 5.67 -12.28 -7.86
CA GLU A 291 4.57 -11.46 -7.40
C GLU A 291 5.06 -10.14 -6.81
N ASN A 292 4.41 -9.06 -7.14
CA ASN A 292 4.77 -7.71 -6.74
C ASN A 292 3.58 -6.88 -6.29
N GLY A 293 2.77 -7.40 -5.37
CA GLY A 293 1.68 -6.67 -4.77
C GLY A 293 0.49 -6.38 -5.69
N GLY A 294 0.62 -6.67 -6.98
CA GLY A 294 -0.46 -6.53 -7.95
C GLY A 294 -1.08 -5.13 -7.98
N PHE A 295 -2.34 -5.04 -8.36
CA PHE A 295 -3.08 -3.79 -8.52
C PHE A 295 -3.27 -2.98 -7.23
N ALA A 296 -3.15 -3.60 -6.06
CA ALA A 296 -3.29 -2.90 -4.77
C ALA A 296 -2.16 -1.88 -4.49
N ASN A 297 -1.00 -2.03 -5.14
CA ASN A 297 0.19 -1.21 -4.88
C ASN A 297 0.70 -0.55 -6.17
N CYS A 298 -0.13 -0.46 -7.20
CA CYS A 298 0.26 0.02 -8.52
C CYS A 298 -0.56 1.26 -8.88
N LEU A 299 0.11 2.40 -9.06
CA LEU A 299 -0.45 3.58 -9.68
C LEU A 299 0.11 3.70 -11.10
N PRO A 300 -0.73 3.59 -12.15
CA PRO A 300 -0.29 3.59 -13.54
C PRO A 300 0.51 4.85 -13.89
N GLY A 301 1.70 4.65 -14.46
CA GLY A 301 2.55 5.74 -14.93
C GLY A 301 3.31 6.51 -13.84
N LEU A 302 3.08 6.29 -12.55
CA LEU A 302 3.73 7.02 -11.46
C LEU A 302 5.26 6.90 -11.52
N ARG A 303 5.79 5.72 -11.88
CA ARG A 303 7.25 5.46 -11.97
C ARG A 303 7.98 6.32 -12.98
N ARG A 304 7.30 6.92 -13.92
CA ARG A 304 7.89 7.90 -14.84
C ARG A 304 8.27 9.20 -14.15
N TRP A 305 7.73 9.47 -12.96
CA TRP A 305 7.86 10.71 -12.22
C TRP A 305 8.50 10.54 -10.85
N LEU A 306 8.10 9.51 -10.12
CA LEU A 306 8.44 9.28 -8.71
C LEU A 306 8.52 7.77 -8.45
N ASP A 307 9.54 7.31 -7.74
CA ASP A 307 9.55 5.98 -7.13
C ASP A 307 8.93 6.02 -5.73
N TYR A 308 8.67 4.89 -5.11
CA TYR A 308 8.07 4.75 -3.78
C TYR A 308 8.73 5.63 -2.71
N PRO A 309 10.08 5.62 -2.53
CA PRO A 309 10.70 6.48 -1.53
C PRO A 309 10.53 7.97 -1.82
N HIS A 310 10.43 8.38 -3.09
CA HIS A 310 10.18 9.77 -3.46
C HIS A 310 8.76 10.19 -3.09
N VAL A 311 7.77 9.30 -3.29
CA VAL A 311 6.39 9.56 -2.86
C VAL A 311 6.31 9.64 -1.34
N ALA A 312 6.92 8.69 -0.62
CA ALA A 312 6.98 8.72 0.84
C ALA A 312 7.64 10.01 1.36
N SER A 313 8.64 10.54 0.64
CA SER A 313 9.33 11.79 0.97
C SER A 313 8.44 13.03 0.92
N ILE A 314 7.29 12.99 0.22
CA ILE A 314 6.29 14.07 0.25
C ILE A 314 5.74 14.28 1.66
N ALA A 315 5.78 13.27 2.53
CA ALA A 315 5.36 13.38 3.93
C ALA A 315 6.24 14.33 4.76
N CYS A 316 7.51 14.55 4.39
CA CYS A 316 8.38 15.48 5.08
C CYS A 316 7.73 16.89 5.20
N PRO A 317 7.76 17.55 6.37
CA PRO A 317 8.55 17.28 7.58
C PRO A 317 7.83 16.48 8.69
N LYS A 318 6.83 15.66 8.37
CA LYS A 318 6.13 14.85 9.38
C LYS A 318 7.04 13.79 9.96
N ALA A 319 6.71 13.32 11.17
CA ALA A 319 7.39 12.18 11.76
C ALA A 319 7.00 10.87 11.03
N MET A 320 7.99 10.10 10.60
CA MET A 320 7.79 8.84 9.89
C MET A 320 8.69 7.74 10.45
N LEU A 321 8.10 6.55 10.65
CA LEU A 321 8.83 5.33 11.03
C LEU A 321 8.66 4.27 9.95
N PHE A 322 9.77 3.69 9.51
CA PHE A 322 9.77 2.54 8.60
C PHE A 322 10.55 1.39 9.23
N ILE A 323 9.92 0.22 9.33
CA ILE A 323 10.54 -1.02 9.80
C ILE A 323 10.47 -2.04 8.68
N ASN A 324 11.59 -2.61 8.25
CA ASN A 324 11.66 -3.69 7.27
C ASN A 324 12.47 -4.87 7.80
N GLY A 325 12.18 -6.08 7.31
CA GLY A 325 12.89 -7.30 7.68
C GLY A 325 14.02 -7.66 6.73
N THR A 326 15.17 -8.14 7.25
CA THR A 326 16.26 -8.67 6.40
C THR A 326 15.94 -10.05 5.83
N GLN A 327 15.03 -10.80 6.48
CA GLN A 327 14.54 -12.10 6.04
C GLN A 327 13.25 -12.01 5.22
N ASP A 328 12.77 -10.79 4.96
CA ASP A 328 11.57 -10.55 4.17
C ASP A 328 11.84 -10.86 2.69
N LYS A 329 11.19 -11.91 2.19
CA LYS A 329 11.33 -12.35 0.79
C LYS A 329 10.58 -11.47 -0.21
N LEU A 330 9.80 -10.50 0.25
CA LEU A 330 9.02 -9.61 -0.60
C LEU A 330 9.79 -8.33 -0.96
N PHE A 331 10.74 -7.92 -0.11
CA PHE A 331 11.46 -6.66 -0.26
C PHE A 331 12.97 -6.88 -0.20
N PRO A 332 13.70 -6.77 -1.33
CA PRO A 332 15.15 -6.96 -1.35
C PRO A 332 15.86 -5.93 -0.48
N VAL A 333 16.75 -6.40 0.40
CA VAL A 333 17.48 -5.56 1.36
C VAL A 333 18.23 -4.42 0.66
N ALA A 334 18.80 -4.65 -0.51
CA ALA A 334 19.49 -3.62 -1.28
C ALA A 334 18.54 -2.46 -1.65
N GLY A 335 17.33 -2.80 -2.12
CA GLY A 335 16.31 -1.82 -2.47
C GLY A 335 15.75 -1.09 -1.25
N VAL A 336 15.58 -1.79 -0.10
CA VAL A 336 15.19 -1.16 1.17
C VAL A 336 16.21 -0.13 1.61
N LYS A 337 17.50 -0.51 1.65
CA LYS A 337 18.59 0.42 2.03
C LYS A 337 18.71 1.62 1.10
N LYS A 338 18.49 1.40 -0.20
CA LYS A 338 18.48 2.49 -1.19
C LYS A 338 17.30 3.44 -0.95
N ALA A 339 16.11 2.89 -0.71
CA ALA A 339 14.92 3.68 -0.40
C ALA A 339 15.12 4.53 0.88
N PHE A 340 15.66 3.93 1.94
CA PHE A 340 15.93 4.64 3.19
C PHE A 340 16.89 5.82 2.99
N ARG A 341 17.98 5.64 2.22
CA ARG A 341 18.90 6.76 1.90
C ARG A 341 18.16 7.90 1.18
N ILE A 342 17.39 7.61 0.16
CA ILE A 342 16.61 8.62 -0.59
C ILE A 342 15.69 9.42 0.34
N MET A 343 15.03 8.75 1.27
CA MET A 343 14.17 9.43 2.23
C MET A 343 14.98 10.28 3.23
N HIS A 344 16.07 9.74 3.80
CA HIS A 344 16.94 10.50 4.70
C HIS A 344 17.47 11.76 4.04
N ASP A 345 18.00 11.68 2.81
CA ASP A 345 18.47 12.85 2.05
C ASP A 345 17.41 13.96 1.99
N THR A 346 16.12 13.58 1.88
CA THR A 346 15.01 14.55 1.85
C THR A 346 14.80 15.21 3.23
N TRP A 347 14.69 14.43 4.33
CA TRP A 347 14.48 14.99 5.67
C TRP A 347 15.67 15.80 6.15
N GLU A 348 16.89 15.35 5.88
CA GLU A 348 18.12 16.07 6.21
C GLU A 348 18.21 17.41 5.47
N SER A 349 17.82 17.45 4.18
CA SER A 349 17.79 18.70 3.40
C SER A 349 16.86 19.75 3.99
N GLN A 350 15.91 19.35 4.85
CA GLN A 350 14.98 20.24 5.54
C GLN A 350 15.36 20.48 7.02
N ASN A 351 16.52 20.00 7.46
CA ASN A 351 16.99 20.08 8.85
C ASN A 351 16.04 19.43 9.88
N VAL A 352 15.37 18.35 9.48
CA VAL A 352 14.44 17.57 10.32
C VAL A 352 14.72 16.07 10.23
N GLY A 353 15.97 15.69 10.04
CA GLY A 353 16.38 14.29 9.91
C GLY A 353 15.98 13.42 11.10
N ASP A 354 15.88 14.00 12.29
CA ASP A 354 15.43 13.35 13.53
C ASP A 354 13.96 12.89 13.50
N LYS A 355 13.16 13.38 12.56
CA LYS A 355 11.76 12.99 12.37
C LYS A 355 11.58 11.77 11.46
N LEU A 356 12.61 11.32 10.78
CA LEU A 356 12.58 10.08 10.00
C LEU A 356 13.38 8.99 10.70
N GLU A 357 12.68 7.94 11.11
CA GLU A 357 13.27 6.76 11.71
C GLU A 357 13.13 5.58 10.75
N THR A 358 14.24 4.94 10.38
CA THR A 358 14.27 3.79 9.46
C THR A 358 15.04 2.65 10.10
N GLU A 359 14.41 1.49 10.18
CA GLU A 359 14.96 0.33 10.88
C GLU A 359 14.92 -0.91 9.98
N LEU A 360 16.01 -1.64 9.96
CA LEU A 360 16.12 -2.91 9.23
C LEU A 360 16.46 -4.00 10.25
N TRP A 361 15.48 -4.83 10.56
CA TRP A 361 15.57 -5.85 11.61
C TRP A 361 15.81 -7.24 11.03
N ASP A 362 16.40 -8.12 11.83
CA ASP A 362 16.51 -9.53 11.49
C ASP A 362 15.19 -10.24 11.78
N MET A 363 14.23 -10.10 10.85
CA MET A 363 12.89 -10.66 10.95
C MET A 363 12.32 -10.97 9.55
N PRO A 364 11.38 -11.93 9.45
CA PRO A 364 10.63 -12.20 8.24
C PRO A 364 9.56 -11.12 7.98
N HIS A 365 8.71 -11.35 6.97
CA HIS A 365 7.54 -10.51 6.67
C HIS A 365 6.46 -10.66 7.75
N SER A 366 6.50 -9.86 8.80
CA SER A 366 5.59 -9.93 9.96
C SER A 366 5.40 -8.56 10.64
N CYS A 367 4.36 -8.44 11.43
CA CYS A 367 4.11 -7.32 12.35
C CYS A 367 4.04 -7.88 13.78
N ASP A 368 5.17 -8.40 14.27
CA ASP A 368 5.29 -9.02 15.59
C ASP A 368 5.04 -8.02 16.74
N LYS A 369 4.95 -8.49 17.97
CA LYS A 369 4.73 -7.64 19.14
C LYS A 369 5.80 -6.56 19.32
N ARG A 370 7.05 -6.89 18.98
CA ARG A 370 8.15 -5.93 19.03
C ARG A 370 7.94 -4.78 18.04
N SER A 371 7.47 -5.08 16.83
CA SER A 371 7.13 -4.06 15.81
C SER A 371 5.98 -3.17 16.30
N GLN A 372 4.94 -3.77 16.88
CA GLN A 372 3.77 -3.06 17.43
C GLN A 372 4.16 -2.15 18.61
N GLU A 373 4.99 -2.64 19.52
CA GLU A 373 5.53 -1.85 20.64
C GLU A 373 6.39 -0.68 20.16
N ARG A 374 7.21 -0.92 19.12
CA ARG A 374 8.05 0.12 18.52
C ARG A 374 7.21 1.23 17.89
N VAL A 375 6.14 0.87 17.17
CA VAL A 375 5.18 1.84 16.62
C VAL A 375 4.47 2.61 17.73
N LEU A 376 4.02 1.94 18.79
CA LEU A 376 3.41 2.62 19.94
C LEU A 376 4.38 3.62 20.57
N THR A 377 5.63 3.25 20.78
CA THR A 377 6.67 4.13 21.34
C THR A 377 6.90 5.34 20.45
N PHE A 378 6.89 5.15 19.13
CA PHE A 378 6.99 6.24 18.16
C PHE A 378 5.77 7.18 18.24
N PHE A 379 4.56 6.66 18.29
CA PHE A 379 3.36 7.49 18.41
C PHE A 379 3.31 8.27 19.73
N LYS A 380 3.70 7.67 20.86
CA LYS A 380 3.80 8.39 22.14
C LYS A 380 4.73 9.61 22.11
N ARG A 381 5.66 9.64 21.18
CA ARG A 381 6.61 10.76 21.01
C ARG A 381 6.07 11.84 20.06
N HIS A 382 5.23 11.45 19.11
CA HIS A 382 4.87 12.32 17.98
C HIS A 382 3.37 12.67 17.88
N LEU A 383 2.52 12.03 18.68
CA LEU A 383 1.08 12.26 18.80
C LEU A 383 0.70 12.57 20.26
#